data_702212b82cc029043ffbe322d67dfd8c
#
_entry.id   702212b82cc029043ffbe322d67dfd8c
#
_cell.length_a   1.000
_cell.length_b   1.000
_cell.length_c   1.000
_cell.angle_alpha   90.00
_cell.angle_beta   90.00
_cell.angle_gamma   90.00
#
_symmetry.space_group_name_H-M   'P 1'
#
loop_
_entity.id
_entity.type
_entity.pdbx_description
1 polymer ?
#
loop_
_entity_poly.entity_id
_entity_poly.type
_entity_poly.pdbx_seq_one_letter_code
_entity_poly.pdbx_strand_id
1 'polypeptide(L)'
;AENWKTAIGLQAVDGLQPSAYLIDVAKRNIEGEITLDETRKLIDSYYQSKTVRTPKDEDEEEADKVSANIAKILASKTFAFNTNGYVSLHRRIFEGVFKHAGEIRQYDISKKEWVLEGDSVNYLNWEDLRRALDWDIEQEKNFSYKGLTDDEKIEHIAKFISGIWQIHAFREGNTRTTAIFTIQYLRSLGYEVNNEMFAKHSWYFRNALVRANYRNIQKGIDYSPIYLVRFFRNLLLKDSWVLKNRYLHIRPTDDWKEQPNLNSQTRSGQKNNFINKEGEENVPSSSQACPKFVPSSSQVEELI
;
A
#
# COMPACT_ATOMS: atom_id res chain seq x y z
N ALA A 1 -14.97 -1.40 -11.57
CA ALA A 1 -14.07 -0.23 -11.60
C ALA A 1 -13.19 -0.17 -10.33
N GLU A 2 -13.73 -0.13 -9.13
CA GLU A 2 -13.02 0.11 -7.87
C GLU A 2 -11.85 -0.86 -7.60
N ASN A 3 -12.07 -2.16 -7.81
CA ASN A 3 -11.03 -3.17 -7.63
C ASN A 3 -9.84 -2.96 -8.58
N TRP A 4 -10.10 -2.53 -9.82
CA TRP A 4 -9.08 -2.20 -10.80
C TRP A 4 -8.29 -0.95 -10.41
N LYS A 5 -8.95 0.10 -9.92
CA LYS A 5 -8.26 1.30 -9.44
C LYS A 5 -7.28 0.96 -8.31
N THR A 6 -7.69 0.14 -7.35
CA THR A 6 -6.81 -0.34 -6.28
C THR A 6 -5.66 -1.18 -6.82
N ALA A 7 -5.96 -2.14 -7.68
CA ALA A 7 -4.97 -3.06 -8.23
C ALA A 7 -3.86 -2.32 -8.99
N ILE A 8 -4.23 -1.35 -9.82
CA ILE A 8 -3.33 -0.50 -10.59
C ILE A 8 -2.55 0.44 -9.67
N GLY A 9 -3.23 1.14 -8.76
CA GLY A 9 -2.59 2.09 -7.87
C GLY A 9 -1.57 1.47 -6.91
N LEU A 10 -1.77 0.21 -6.53
CA LEU A 10 -0.82 -0.51 -5.68
C LEU A 10 0.52 -0.83 -6.37
N GLN A 11 0.61 -0.80 -7.70
CA GLN A 11 1.88 -1.03 -8.39
C GLN A 11 2.92 0.07 -8.09
N ALA A 12 2.44 1.28 -7.77
CA ALA A 12 3.30 2.41 -7.42
C ALA A 12 4.17 2.18 -6.18
N VAL A 13 3.83 1.25 -5.28
CA VAL A 13 4.66 0.95 -4.09
C VAL A 13 6.03 0.38 -4.43
N ASP A 14 6.14 -0.24 -5.60
CA ASP A 14 7.39 -0.80 -6.11
C ASP A 14 7.88 -0.03 -7.36
N GLY A 15 7.31 1.16 -7.63
CA GLY A 15 7.69 2.04 -8.75
C GLY A 15 7.24 1.54 -10.13
N LEU A 16 6.35 0.55 -10.16
CA LEU A 16 5.87 -0.06 -11.38
C LEU A 16 4.69 0.72 -11.97
N GLN A 17 4.58 0.66 -13.31
CA GLN A 17 3.47 1.26 -14.05
C GLN A 17 2.81 0.23 -14.95
N PRO A 18 1.49 0.10 -14.90
CA PRO A 18 0.74 -0.72 -15.83
C PRO A 18 0.84 -0.19 -17.26
N SER A 19 0.78 -1.10 -18.24
CA SER A 19 0.78 -0.76 -19.65
C SER A 19 -0.55 -0.12 -20.09
N ALA A 20 -0.53 0.59 -21.22
CA ALA A 20 -1.76 1.06 -21.87
C ALA A 20 -2.67 -0.12 -22.28
N TYR A 21 -2.08 -1.27 -22.61
CA TYR A 21 -2.83 -2.48 -22.92
C TYR A 21 -3.66 -2.99 -21.75
N LEU A 22 -3.09 -2.99 -20.53
CA LEU A 22 -3.86 -3.34 -19.33
C LEU A 22 -5.05 -2.41 -19.13
N ILE A 23 -4.86 -1.10 -19.32
CA ILE A 23 -5.93 -0.12 -19.14
C ILE A 23 -7.11 -0.42 -20.08
N ASP A 24 -6.83 -0.74 -21.33
CA ASP A 24 -7.86 -1.12 -22.33
C ASP A 24 -8.59 -2.41 -21.91
N VAL A 25 -7.85 -3.46 -21.57
CA VAL A 25 -8.43 -4.74 -21.16
C VAL A 25 -9.22 -4.61 -19.86
N ALA A 26 -8.76 -3.78 -18.91
CA ALA A 26 -9.48 -3.50 -17.69
C ALA A 26 -10.80 -2.77 -17.94
N LYS A 27 -10.84 -1.80 -18.87
CA LYS A 27 -12.09 -1.13 -19.29
C LYS A 27 -13.10 -2.14 -19.82
N ARG A 28 -12.70 -3.00 -20.73
CA ARG A 28 -13.56 -4.06 -21.30
C ARG A 28 -14.11 -5.01 -20.23
N ASN A 29 -13.28 -5.33 -19.21
CA ASN A 29 -13.77 -6.11 -18.07
C ASN A 29 -14.77 -5.33 -17.21
N ILE A 30 -14.57 -4.04 -16.99
CA ILE A 30 -15.49 -3.16 -16.22
C ILE A 30 -16.83 -3.04 -16.95
N GLU A 31 -16.82 -2.95 -18.27
CA GLU A 31 -17.99 -2.86 -19.15
C GLU A 31 -18.73 -4.22 -19.29
N GLY A 32 -18.11 -5.31 -18.79
CA GLY A 32 -18.69 -6.65 -18.81
C GLY A 32 -18.52 -7.39 -20.14
N GLU A 33 -17.70 -6.87 -21.06
CA GLU A 33 -17.41 -7.53 -22.34
C GLU A 33 -16.59 -8.81 -22.15
N ILE A 34 -15.69 -8.82 -21.16
CA ILE A 34 -14.80 -9.94 -20.84
C ILE A 34 -14.78 -10.22 -19.34
N THR A 35 -14.56 -11.47 -18.97
CA THR A 35 -14.38 -11.89 -17.57
C THR A 35 -12.98 -11.59 -17.06
N LEU A 36 -12.77 -11.66 -15.75
CA LEU A 36 -11.42 -11.53 -15.15
C LEU A 36 -10.47 -12.65 -15.59
N ASP A 37 -10.99 -13.85 -15.87
CA ASP A 37 -10.20 -14.97 -16.38
C ASP A 37 -9.78 -14.76 -17.84
N GLU A 38 -10.65 -14.19 -18.66
CA GLU A 38 -10.32 -13.80 -20.05
C GLU A 38 -9.32 -12.65 -20.05
N THR A 39 -9.49 -11.66 -19.18
CA THR A 39 -8.54 -10.57 -18.98
C THR A 39 -7.13 -11.11 -18.73
N ARG A 40 -6.98 -12.08 -17.80
CA ARG A 40 -5.69 -12.69 -17.50
C ARG A 40 -5.08 -13.39 -18.71
N LYS A 41 -5.88 -14.15 -19.46
CA LYS A 41 -5.42 -14.83 -20.68
C LYS A 41 -4.96 -13.86 -21.76
N LEU A 42 -5.67 -12.73 -21.92
CA LEU A 42 -5.29 -11.68 -22.87
C LEU A 42 -3.94 -11.06 -22.51
N ILE A 43 -3.72 -10.75 -21.24
CA ILE A 43 -2.44 -10.22 -20.74
C ILE A 43 -1.31 -11.22 -20.97
N ASP A 44 -1.50 -12.49 -20.60
CA ASP A 44 -0.50 -13.55 -20.82
C ASP A 44 -0.16 -13.70 -22.32
N SER A 45 -1.16 -13.70 -23.19
CA SER A 45 -0.98 -13.81 -24.65
C SER A 45 -0.24 -12.59 -25.21
N TYR A 46 -0.55 -11.38 -24.73
CA TYR A 46 0.11 -10.14 -25.14
C TYR A 46 1.61 -10.20 -24.89
N TYR A 47 2.03 -10.58 -23.67
CA TYR A 47 3.44 -10.66 -23.32
C TYR A 47 4.15 -11.87 -23.98
N GLN A 48 3.46 -13.00 -24.18
CA GLN A 48 4.01 -14.13 -24.92
C GLN A 48 4.26 -13.83 -26.40
N SER A 49 3.48 -12.95 -27.00
CA SER A 49 3.64 -12.56 -28.42
C SER A 49 4.82 -11.62 -28.67
N LYS A 50 5.38 -10.99 -27.63
CA LYS A 50 6.53 -10.06 -27.77
C LYS A 50 7.80 -10.84 -28.05
N THR A 51 8.32 -10.72 -29.28
CA THR A 51 9.57 -11.40 -29.72
C THR A 51 10.83 -10.70 -29.19
N VAL A 52 10.77 -9.42 -28.93
CA VAL A 52 11.85 -8.63 -28.32
C VAL A 52 11.32 -8.03 -27.02
N ARG A 53 12.06 -8.20 -25.93
CA ARG A 53 11.67 -7.72 -24.60
C ARG A 53 12.71 -6.75 -24.08
N THR A 54 12.25 -5.64 -23.53
CA THR A 54 13.05 -4.64 -22.84
C THR A 54 12.83 -4.74 -21.33
N PRO A 55 13.70 -4.17 -20.48
CA PRO A 55 13.43 -4.08 -19.03
C PRO A 55 12.09 -3.40 -18.72
N LYS A 56 11.69 -2.41 -19.52
CA LYS A 56 10.37 -1.78 -19.38
C LYS A 56 9.22 -2.77 -19.59
N ASP A 57 9.35 -3.69 -20.57
CA ASP A 57 8.34 -4.72 -20.81
C ASP A 57 8.24 -5.70 -19.64
N GLU A 58 9.33 -5.95 -18.93
CA GLU A 58 9.33 -6.81 -17.74
C GLU A 58 8.62 -6.15 -16.56
N ASP A 59 8.89 -4.86 -16.34
CA ASP A 59 8.21 -4.06 -15.30
C ASP A 59 6.71 -3.90 -15.60
N GLU A 60 6.34 -3.63 -16.86
CA GLU A 60 4.93 -3.55 -17.29
C GLU A 60 4.23 -4.90 -17.17
N GLU A 61 4.88 -6.02 -17.53
CA GLU A 61 4.31 -7.37 -17.40
C GLU A 61 4.03 -7.71 -15.94
N GLU A 62 4.97 -7.41 -15.03
CA GLU A 62 4.74 -7.59 -13.60
C GLU A 62 3.53 -6.76 -13.14
N ALA A 63 3.50 -5.47 -13.47
CA ALA A 63 2.42 -4.57 -13.07
C ALA A 63 1.06 -5.06 -13.58
N ASP A 64 0.98 -5.46 -14.84
CA ASP A 64 -0.25 -5.88 -15.49
C ASP A 64 -0.79 -7.20 -14.91
N LYS A 65 0.08 -8.20 -14.79
CA LYS A 65 -0.30 -9.50 -14.24
C LYS A 65 -0.70 -9.42 -12.78
N VAL A 66 0.05 -8.66 -11.97
CA VAL A 66 -0.27 -8.44 -10.56
C VAL A 66 -1.57 -7.66 -10.42
N SER A 67 -1.81 -6.64 -11.25
CA SER A 67 -3.07 -5.90 -11.23
C SER A 67 -4.27 -6.78 -11.54
N ALA A 68 -4.19 -7.65 -12.55
CA ALA A 68 -5.26 -8.59 -12.88
C ALA A 68 -5.52 -9.59 -11.73
N ASN A 69 -4.46 -10.11 -11.12
CA ASN A 69 -4.57 -11.01 -9.97
C ASN A 69 -5.22 -10.32 -8.77
N ILE A 70 -4.81 -9.09 -8.44
CA ILE A 70 -5.38 -8.30 -7.34
C ILE A 70 -6.85 -7.99 -7.61
N ALA A 71 -7.22 -7.57 -8.83
CA ALA A 71 -8.61 -7.29 -9.20
C ALA A 71 -9.50 -8.52 -8.98
N LYS A 72 -9.02 -9.71 -9.36
CA LYS A 72 -9.69 -10.99 -9.14
C LYS A 72 -9.82 -11.33 -7.64
N ILE A 73 -8.77 -11.11 -6.85
CA ILE A 73 -8.78 -11.35 -5.40
C ILE A 73 -9.78 -10.44 -4.70
N LEU A 74 -9.81 -9.15 -5.06
CA LEU A 74 -10.72 -8.17 -4.46
C LEU A 74 -12.18 -8.39 -4.86
N ALA A 75 -12.45 -9.01 -6.00
CA ALA A 75 -13.79 -9.44 -6.42
C ALA A 75 -14.27 -10.68 -5.67
N SER A 76 -13.36 -11.48 -5.12
CA SER A 76 -13.68 -12.68 -4.33
C SER A 76 -14.01 -12.32 -2.88
N LYS A 77 -14.98 -13.02 -2.29
CA LYS A 77 -15.29 -12.91 -0.85
C LYS A 77 -14.46 -13.87 0.02
N THR A 78 -13.57 -14.65 -0.59
CA THR A 78 -12.78 -15.65 0.14
C THR A 78 -11.62 -14.98 0.87
N PHE A 79 -11.63 -15.08 2.18
CA PHE A 79 -10.55 -14.62 3.05
C PHE A 79 -10.30 -15.63 4.16
N ALA A 80 -9.04 -16.02 4.35
CA ALA A 80 -8.62 -16.92 5.42
C ALA A 80 -7.68 -16.17 6.36
N PHE A 81 -8.18 -15.84 7.55
CA PHE A 81 -7.43 -15.10 8.57
C PHE A 81 -6.53 -16.06 9.38
N ASN A 82 -5.47 -16.51 8.75
CA ASN A 82 -4.39 -17.32 9.33
C ASN A 82 -3.12 -17.22 8.48
N THR A 83 -1.99 -17.68 8.98
CA THR A 83 -0.70 -17.62 8.31
C THR A 83 -0.71 -18.29 6.93
N ASN A 84 -1.36 -19.44 6.78
CA ASN A 84 -1.47 -20.11 5.48
C ASN A 84 -2.31 -19.28 4.50
N GLY A 85 -3.35 -18.58 5.00
CA GLY A 85 -4.13 -17.62 4.23
C GLY A 85 -3.30 -16.44 3.74
N TYR A 86 -2.44 -15.87 4.61
CA TYR A 86 -1.51 -14.79 4.26
C TYR A 86 -0.49 -15.23 3.20
N VAL A 87 0.10 -16.41 3.38
CA VAL A 87 1.03 -17.02 2.40
C VAL A 87 0.33 -17.33 1.06
N SER A 88 -0.90 -17.88 1.12
CA SER A 88 -1.72 -18.13 -0.06
C SER A 88 -2.11 -16.84 -0.79
N LEU A 89 -2.38 -15.76 -0.03
CA LEU A 89 -2.66 -14.45 -0.61
C LEU A 89 -1.48 -13.94 -1.44
N HIS A 90 -0.26 -14.00 -0.89
CA HIS A 90 0.96 -13.67 -1.64
C HIS A 90 1.10 -14.52 -2.90
N ARG A 91 0.88 -15.85 -2.80
CA ARG A 91 0.92 -16.74 -3.97
C ARG A 91 -0.05 -16.29 -5.05
N ARG A 92 -1.29 -16.00 -4.69
CA ARG A 92 -2.34 -15.58 -5.63
C ARG A 92 -2.07 -14.22 -6.26
N ILE A 93 -1.49 -13.28 -5.52
CA ILE A 93 -1.11 -11.96 -6.04
C ILE A 93 -0.02 -12.08 -7.11
N PHE A 94 0.98 -12.94 -6.88
CA PHE A 94 2.17 -13.04 -7.72
C PHE A 94 2.22 -14.30 -8.58
N GLU A 95 1.09 -15.00 -8.72
CA GLU A 95 0.96 -16.17 -9.60
C GLU A 95 1.29 -15.81 -11.05
N GLY A 96 2.23 -16.58 -11.64
CA GLY A 96 2.69 -16.35 -13.01
C GLY A 96 3.60 -15.13 -13.17
N VAL A 97 4.09 -14.56 -12.05
CA VAL A 97 5.07 -13.46 -12.01
C VAL A 97 6.34 -13.92 -11.31
N PHE A 98 6.25 -14.31 -10.05
CA PHE A 98 7.40 -14.78 -9.30
C PHE A 98 7.40 -16.31 -9.17
N LYS A 99 8.55 -16.94 -9.46
CA LYS A 99 8.73 -18.39 -9.22
C LYS A 99 8.58 -18.78 -7.75
N HIS A 100 8.90 -17.84 -6.85
CA HIS A 100 8.81 -17.99 -5.39
C HIS A 100 7.51 -17.42 -4.80
N ALA A 101 6.45 -17.24 -5.59
CA ALA A 101 5.17 -16.75 -5.10
C ALA A 101 4.60 -17.68 -4.01
N GLY A 102 4.32 -17.12 -2.83
CA GLY A 102 3.86 -17.89 -1.67
C GLY A 102 4.94 -18.67 -0.93
N GLU A 103 6.22 -18.34 -1.13
CA GLU A 103 7.33 -18.90 -0.37
C GLU A 103 7.86 -17.90 0.65
N ILE A 104 7.91 -18.29 1.91
CA ILE A 104 8.57 -17.50 2.97
C ILE A 104 10.08 -17.52 2.71
N ARG A 105 10.71 -16.32 2.76
CA ARG A 105 12.17 -16.20 2.54
C ARG A 105 12.98 -16.99 3.56
N GLN A 106 14.16 -17.42 3.17
CA GLN A 106 15.10 -18.20 3.98
C GLN A 106 16.44 -17.48 4.16
N TYR A 107 16.42 -16.15 4.19
CA TYR A 107 17.59 -15.28 4.40
C TYR A 107 17.14 -13.91 4.89
N ASP A 108 18.04 -13.19 5.55
CA ASP A 108 17.79 -11.84 6.02
C ASP A 108 17.85 -10.84 4.88
N ILE A 109 17.07 -9.77 5.00
CA ILE A 109 16.96 -8.72 3.99
C ILE A 109 17.14 -7.33 4.62
N SER A 110 17.59 -6.41 3.79
CA SER A 110 17.66 -5.00 4.08
C SER A 110 17.21 -4.23 2.84
N LYS A 111 16.45 -3.16 3.01
CA LYS A 111 15.95 -2.32 1.90
C LYS A 111 16.26 -0.86 2.22
N LYS A 112 16.85 -0.16 1.25
CA LYS A 112 17.06 1.29 1.36
C LYS A 112 15.73 2.02 1.20
N GLU A 113 15.36 2.79 2.22
CA GLU A 113 14.09 3.49 2.25
C GLU A 113 14.30 4.99 2.02
N TRP A 114 13.58 5.55 1.04
CA TRP A 114 13.68 6.97 0.72
C TRP A 114 13.38 7.88 1.90
N VAL A 115 12.30 7.62 2.65
CA VAL A 115 11.91 8.42 3.83
C VAL A 115 12.91 8.36 4.98
N LEU A 116 13.86 7.39 4.92
CA LEU A 116 14.93 7.18 5.90
C LEU A 116 16.31 7.59 5.38
N GLU A 117 16.39 8.38 4.30
CA GLU A 117 17.66 8.78 3.66
C GLU A 117 18.53 7.57 3.24
N GLY A 118 17.90 6.49 2.83
CA GLY A 118 18.59 5.27 2.42
C GLY A 118 18.93 4.30 3.55
N ASP A 119 18.53 4.62 4.79
CA ASP A 119 18.56 3.65 5.91
C ASP A 119 17.46 2.61 5.76
N SER A 120 17.48 1.55 6.57
CA SER A 120 16.58 0.40 6.50
C SER A 120 15.80 0.22 7.79
N VAL A 121 14.58 -0.31 7.66
CA VAL A 121 13.87 -0.91 8.79
C VAL A 121 14.57 -2.22 9.20
N ASN A 122 14.59 -2.51 10.50
CA ASN A 122 15.00 -3.81 11.00
C ASN A 122 13.86 -4.82 10.77
N TYR A 123 13.96 -5.56 9.67
CA TYR A 123 13.05 -6.67 9.40
C TYR A 123 13.37 -7.86 10.29
N LEU A 124 12.38 -8.74 10.50
CA LEU A 124 12.55 -9.92 11.34
C LEU A 124 13.57 -10.90 10.73
N ASN A 125 14.33 -11.59 11.60
CA ASN A 125 15.22 -12.67 11.19
C ASN A 125 14.43 -13.79 10.48
N TRP A 126 14.99 -14.35 9.42
CA TRP A 126 14.31 -15.31 8.56
C TRP A 126 13.87 -16.59 9.29
N GLU A 127 14.59 -17.03 10.32
CA GLU A 127 14.27 -18.22 11.11
C GLU A 127 12.99 -18.07 11.93
N ASP A 128 12.59 -16.83 12.23
CA ASP A 128 11.44 -16.52 13.07
C ASP A 128 10.16 -16.14 12.31
N LEU A 129 10.24 -15.96 10.99
CA LEU A 129 9.16 -15.38 10.19
C LEU A 129 7.82 -16.09 10.36
N ARG A 130 7.83 -17.43 10.24
CA ARG A 130 6.60 -18.20 10.35
C ARG A 130 6.02 -18.15 11.75
N ARG A 131 6.88 -18.30 12.76
CA ARG A 131 6.49 -18.26 14.17
C ARG A 131 5.87 -16.90 14.53
N ALA A 132 6.45 -15.81 14.04
CA ALA A 132 5.93 -14.47 14.27
C ALA A 132 4.59 -14.24 13.59
N LEU A 133 4.42 -14.68 12.32
CA LEU A 133 3.12 -14.61 11.63
C LEU A 133 2.04 -15.40 12.37
N ASP A 134 2.36 -16.64 12.80
CA ASP A 134 1.43 -17.47 13.56
C ASP A 134 1.03 -16.80 14.87
N TRP A 135 2.01 -16.20 15.57
CA TRP A 135 1.79 -15.50 16.83
C TRP A 135 0.93 -14.24 16.65
N ASP A 136 1.32 -13.34 15.78
CA ASP A 136 0.64 -12.05 15.60
C ASP A 136 -0.81 -12.24 15.13
N ILE A 137 -1.03 -13.15 14.19
CA ILE A 137 -2.38 -13.46 13.69
C ILE A 137 -3.23 -14.11 14.78
N GLU A 138 -2.66 -14.99 15.60
CA GLU A 138 -3.39 -15.64 16.69
C GLU A 138 -3.72 -14.65 17.83
N GLN A 139 -2.81 -13.73 18.17
CA GLN A 139 -3.10 -12.66 19.11
C GLN A 139 -4.25 -11.78 18.60
N GLU A 140 -4.25 -11.45 17.32
CA GLU A 140 -5.30 -10.62 16.71
C GLU A 140 -6.66 -11.34 16.67
N LYS A 141 -6.71 -12.66 16.42
CA LYS A 141 -7.95 -13.43 16.52
C LYS A 141 -8.58 -13.40 17.90
N ASN A 142 -7.73 -13.39 18.94
CA ASN A 142 -8.17 -13.38 20.33
C ASN A 142 -8.41 -11.97 20.86
N PHE A 143 -8.11 -10.94 20.08
CA PHE A 143 -8.32 -9.55 20.46
C PHE A 143 -9.79 -9.14 20.34
N SER A 144 -10.28 -8.40 21.33
CA SER A 144 -11.67 -7.93 21.37
C SER A 144 -11.76 -6.44 21.13
N TYR A 145 -12.41 -6.05 20.05
CA TYR A 145 -12.73 -4.66 19.72
C TYR A 145 -13.92 -4.11 20.52
N LYS A 146 -14.58 -4.95 21.34
CA LYS A 146 -15.77 -4.53 22.10
C LYS A 146 -15.40 -3.53 23.18
N GLY A 147 -16.11 -2.39 23.20
CA GLY A 147 -15.94 -1.35 24.20
C GLY A 147 -14.81 -0.34 23.89
N LEU A 148 -14.03 -0.57 22.83
CA LEU A 148 -13.02 0.39 22.41
C LEU A 148 -13.65 1.59 21.66
N THR A 149 -13.08 2.76 21.87
CA THR A 149 -13.32 3.95 21.04
C THR A 149 -12.80 3.73 19.62
N ASP A 150 -13.24 4.56 18.69
CA ASP A 150 -12.76 4.46 17.31
C ASP A 150 -11.26 4.78 17.20
N ASP A 151 -10.73 5.68 18.02
CA ASP A 151 -9.31 5.97 18.08
C ASP A 151 -8.50 4.75 18.56
N GLU A 152 -8.91 4.11 19.65
CA GLU A 152 -8.27 2.89 20.15
C GLU A 152 -8.31 1.74 19.14
N LYS A 153 -9.42 1.57 18.42
CA LYS A 153 -9.53 0.57 17.35
C LYS A 153 -8.54 0.84 16.22
N ILE A 154 -8.45 2.10 15.77
CA ILE A 154 -7.55 2.49 14.69
C ILE A 154 -6.09 2.35 15.09
N GLU A 155 -5.71 2.74 16.30
CA GLU A 155 -4.36 2.58 16.83
C GLU A 155 -3.98 1.09 16.89
N HIS A 156 -4.91 0.24 17.36
CA HIS A 156 -4.68 -1.21 17.40
C HIS A 156 -4.53 -1.80 15.99
N ILE A 157 -5.42 -1.47 15.06
CA ILE A 157 -5.34 -1.88 13.65
C ILE A 157 -4.01 -1.44 13.03
N ALA A 158 -3.61 -0.19 13.23
CA ALA A 158 -2.35 0.34 12.72
C ALA A 158 -1.15 -0.45 13.28
N LYS A 159 -1.15 -0.75 14.58
CA LYS A 159 -0.11 -1.55 15.24
C LYS A 159 -0.05 -2.97 14.66
N PHE A 160 -1.18 -3.65 14.55
CA PHE A 160 -1.25 -5.01 14.01
C PHE A 160 -0.74 -5.07 12.57
N ILE A 161 -1.27 -4.22 11.68
CA ILE A 161 -0.87 -4.20 10.27
C ILE A 161 0.60 -3.80 10.11
N SER A 162 1.09 -2.89 10.93
CA SER A 162 2.50 -2.51 10.98
C SER A 162 3.41 -3.67 11.37
N GLY A 163 3.02 -4.47 12.37
CA GLY A 163 3.73 -5.67 12.81
C GLY A 163 3.80 -6.73 11.71
N ILE A 164 2.68 -7.07 11.10
CA ILE A 164 2.61 -8.02 9.97
C ILE A 164 3.54 -7.57 8.81
N TRP A 165 3.54 -6.28 8.48
CA TRP A 165 4.44 -5.76 7.45
C TRP A 165 5.92 -5.85 7.86
N GLN A 166 6.28 -5.57 9.14
CA GLN A 166 7.66 -5.61 9.63
C GLN A 166 8.25 -7.03 9.61
N ILE A 167 7.44 -8.05 9.81
CA ILE A 167 7.88 -9.45 9.64
C ILE A 167 8.50 -9.63 8.26
N HIS A 168 7.96 -9.00 7.23
CA HIS A 168 8.48 -8.96 5.86
C HIS A 168 8.81 -10.36 5.34
N ALA A 169 7.80 -11.21 5.35
CA ALA A 169 7.94 -12.66 5.19
C ALA A 169 8.41 -13.10 3.80
N PHE A 170 8.26 -12.28 2.78
CA PHE A 170 8.54 -12.63 1.39
C PHE A 170 9.76 -11.88 0.83
N ARG A 171 10.33 -12.41 -0.25
CA ARG A 171 11.46 -11.79 -0.95
C ARG A 171 11.05 -10.45 -1.54
N GLU A 172 9.91 -10.42 -2.25
CA GLU A 172 9.31 -9.23 -2.87
C GLU A 172 7.81 -9.18 -2.59
N GLY A 173 7.16 -8.04 -2.89
CA GLY A 173 5.70 -7.90 -2.84
C GLY A 173 5.08 -7.81 -1.44
N ASN A 174 5.88 -7.64 -0.38
CA ASN A 174 5.36 -7.59 1.00
C ASN A 174 4.33 -6.46 1.19
N THR A 175 4.58 -5.26 0.67
CA THR A 175 3.65 -4.12 0.84
C THR A 175 2.34 -4.34 0.08
N ARG A 176 2.39 -4.84 -1.16
CA ARG A 176 1.18 -5.16 -1.94
C ARG A 176 0.35 -6.25 -1.24
N THR A 177 1.01 -7.29 -0.73
CA THR A 177 0.34 -8.34 0.06
C THR A 177 -0.30 -7.79 1.33
N THR A 178 0.44 -6.98 2.09
CA THR A 178 -0.09 -6.37 3.32
C THR A 178 -1.28 -5.45 3.01
N ALA A 179 -1.25 -4.68 1.93
CA ALA A 179 -2.37 -3.82 1.54
C ALA A 179 -3.64 -4.64 1.23
N ILE A 180 -3.52 -5.69 0.43
CA ILE A 180 -4.68 -6.56 0.10
C ILE A 180 -5.17 -7.32 1.32
N PHE A 181 -4.26 -7.83 2.16
CA PHE A 181 -4.60 -8.44 3.44
C PHE A 181 -5.36 -7.45 4.33
N THR A 182 -4.91 -6.22 4.44
CA THR A 182 -5.56 -5.16 5.22
C THR A 182 -6.99 -4.90 4.74
N ILE A 183 -7.19 -4.76 3.42
CA ILE A 183 -8.52 -4.57 2.85
C ILE A 183 -9.46 -5.72 3.21
N GLN A 184 -9.01 -6.97 3.02
CA GLN A 184 -9.82 -8.15 3.33
C GLN A 184 -10.07 -8.30 4.83
N TYR A 185 -9.06 -8.03 5.66
CA TYR A 185 -9.17 -8.07 7.11
C TYR A 185 -10.18 -7.04 7.63
N LEU A 186 -10.08 -5.79 7.22
CA LEU A 186 -11.03 -4.74 7.62
C LEU A 186 -12.46 -5.05 7.19
N ARG A 187 -12.64 -5.58 5.98
CA ARG A 187 -13.94 -6.06 5.50
C ARG A 187 -14.49 -7.20 6.36
N SER A 188 -13.64 -8.11 6.84
CA SER A 188 -14.04 -9.20 7.73
C SER A 188 -14.47 -8.72 9.12
N LEU A 189 -13.99 -7.55 9.55
CA LEU A 189 -14.43 -6.84 10.75
C LEU A 189 -15.71 -6.03 10.54
N GLY A 190 -16.27 -6.01 9.32
CA GLY A 190 -17.49 -5.28 8.98
C GLY A 190 -17.31 -3.83 8.54
N TYR A 191 -16.06 -3.39 8.32
CA TYR A 191 -15.82 -2.04 7.80
C TYR A 191 -16.10 -1.96 6.30
N GLU A 192 -16.72 -0.85 5.88
CA GLU A 192 -16.78 -0.45 4.48
C GLU A 192 -15.43 0.17 4.08
N VAL A 193 -14.61 -0.62 3.40
CA VAL A 193 -13.29 -0.17 2.95
C VAL A 193 -13.40 0.38 1.54
N ASN A 194 -13.24 1.70 1.43
CA ASN A 194 -13.10 2.35 0.14
C ASN A 194 -11.69 2.08 -0.42
N ASN A 195 -11.65 1.39 -1.55
CA ASN A 195 -10.40 1.02 -2.21
C ASN A 195 -9.62 2.23 -2.77
N GLU A 196 -10.27 3.39 -2.94
CA GLU A 196 -9.66 4.60 -3.48
C GLU A 196 -8.46 5.09 -2.68
N MET A 197 -8.49 4.92 -1.36
CA MET A 197 -7.37 5.29 -0.48
C MET A 197 -6.10 4.52 -0.82
N PHE A 198 -6.20 3.22 -1.08
CA PHE A 198 -5.05 2.41 -1.51
C PHE A 198 -4.63 2.71 -2.95
N ALA A 199 -5.57 3.11 -3.81
CA ALA A 199 -5.25 3.52 -5.18
C ALA A 199 -4.43 4.82 -5.21
N LYS A 200 -4.89 5.85 -4.50
CA LYS A 200 -4.28 7.19 -4.53
C LYS A 200 -3.10 7.37 -3.59
N HIS A 201 -3.06 6.61 -2.48
CA HIS A 201 -2.10 6.80 -1.40
C HIS A 201 -1.27 5.54 -1.09
N SER A 202 -1.08 4.65 -2.08
CA SER A 202 -0.30 3.41 -1.91
C SER A 202 1.15 3.68 -1.47
N TRP A 203 1.80 4.66 -2.07
CA TRP A 203 3.16 5.08 -1.69
C TRP A 203 3.21 5.71 -0.29
N TYR A 204 2.18 6.48 0.09
CA TYR A 204 2.06 6.98 1.45
C TYR A 204 1.88 5.84 2.47
N PHE A 205 1.01 4.88 2.17
CA PHE A 205 0.79 3.70 3.02
C PHE A 205 2.10 2.93 3.26
N ARG A 206 2.89 2.68 2.19
CA ARG A 206 4.20 2.05 2.31
C ARG A 206 5.13 2.85 3.21
N ASN A 207 5.28 4.15 2.97
CA ASN A 207 6.16 5.01 3.77
C ASN A 207 5.68 5.16 5.22
N ALA A 208 4.37 5.12 5.47
CA ALA A 208 3.81 5.12 6.82
C ALA A 208 4.15 3.84 7.59
N LEU A 209 4.13 2.67 6.92
CA LEU A 209 4.60 1.40 7.48
C LEU A 209 6.10 1.46 7.81
N VAL A 210 6.91 2.02 6.92
CA VAL A 210 8.35 2.25 7.18
C VAL A 210 8.54 3.09 8.43
N ARG A 211 7.86 4.24 8.55
CA ARG A 211 8.01 5.16 9.69
C ARG A 211 7.47 4.58 11.00
N ALA A 212 6.45 3.74 10.94
CA ALA A 212 5.92 3.06 12.12
C ALA A 212 6.90 2.03 12.70
N ASN A 213 7.83 1.51 11.88
CA ASN A 213 8.77 0.45 12.24
C ASN A 213 10.25 0.88 12.28
N TYR A 214 10.53 2.17 12.08
CA TYR A 214 11.91 2.66 12.11
C TYR A 214 12.22 3.41 13.39
N ARG A 215 13.32 3.02 14.01
CA ARG A 215 13.90 3.68 15.19
C ARG A 215 15.42 3.78 15.02
N ASN A 216 15.98 4.96 15.32
CA ASN A 216 17.41 5.17 15.37
C ASN A 216 17.74 6.12 16.54
N ILE A 217 18.12 5.54 17.67
CA ILE A 217 18.40 6.28 18.91
C ILE A 217 19.55 7.26 18.73
N GLN A 218 20.59 6.89 17.96
CA GLN A 218 21.75 7.74 17.72
C GLN A 218 21.40 9.01 16.94
N LYS A 219 20.41 8.91 16.05
CA LYS A 219 19.87 10.06 15.28
C LYS A 219 18.73 10.77 16.01
N GLY A 220 18.34 10.33 17.20
CA GLY A 220 17.17 10.87 17.92
C GLY A 220 15.83 10.60 17.25
N ILE A 221 15.74 9.54 16.44
CA ILE A 221 14.53 9.18 15.68
C ILE A 221 13.84 8.02 16.38
N ASP A 222 12.55 8.19 16.69
CA ASP A 222 11.72 7.15 17.27
C ASP A 222 10.63 6.69 16.29
N TYR A 223 9.96 5.59 16.63
CA TYR A 223 8.81 5.07 15.90
C TYR A 223 7.75 6.15 15.69
N SER A 224 7.20 6.24 14.51
CA SER A 224 6.18 7.24 14.18
C SER A 224 4.93 6.58 13.56
N PRO A 225 4.10 5.89 14.36
CA PRO A 225 2.88 5.23 13.87
C PRO A 225 1.79 6.22 13.45
N ILE A 226 1.89 7.49 13.83
CA ILE A 226 0.88 8.52 13.60
C ILE A 226 0.51 8.66 12.11
N TYR A 227 1.45 8.49 11.19
CA TYR A 227 1.18 8.57 9.76
C TYR A 227 0.28 7.42 9.29
N LEU A 228 0.50 6.21 9.81
CA LEU A 228 -0.34 5.04 9.52
C LEU A 228 -1.73 5.20 10.18
N VAL A 229 -1.80 5.72 11.40
CA VAL A 229 -3.05 6.05 12.08
C VAL A 229 -3.87 7.03 11.25
N ARG A 230 -3.27 8.10 10.71
CA ARG A 230 -3.96 9.08 9.84
C ARG A 230 -4.47 8.46 8.55
N PHE A 231 -3.70 7.56 7.95
CA PHE A 231 -4.16 6.80 6.79
C PHE A 231 -5.43 6.01 7.13
N PHE A 232 -5.45 5.27 8.24
CA PHE A 232 -6.62 4.51 8.68
C PHE A 232 -7.78 5.39 9.14
N ARG A 233 -7.54 6.55 9.73
CA ARG A 233 -8.59 7.51 10.07
C ARG A 233 -9.29 8.03 8.80
N ASN A 234 -8.53 8.38 7.77
CA ASN A 234 -9.12 8.78 6.49
C ASN A 234 -9.91 7.63 5.85
N LEU A 235 -9.37 6.41 5.93
CA LEU A 235 -9.99 5.23 5.34
C LEU A 235 -11.31 4.85 6.05
N LEU A 236 -11.33 4.82 7.38
CA LEU A 236 -12.41 4.23 8.17
C LEU A 236 -13.37 5.27 8.76
N LEU A 237 -12.86 6.45 9.14
CA LEU A 237 -13.66 7.51 9.74
C LEU A 237 -13.99 8.64 8.75
N LYS A 238 -13.48 8.55 7.51
CA LYS A 238 -13.63 9.60 6.48
C LYS A 238 -13.07 10.96 6.94
N ASP A 239 -12.02 10.91 7.77
CA ASP A 239 -11.24 12.10 8.11
C ASP A 239 -10.53 12.62 6.84
N SER A 240 -10.04 13.87 6.89
CA SER A 240 -9.38 14.52 5.76
C SER A 240 -7.94 14.93 6.09
N TRP A 241 -7.18 14.04 6.73
CA TRP A 241 -5.75 14.27 6.94
C TRP A 241 -5.02 14.37 5.62
N VAL A 242 -4.12 15.34 5.52
CA VAL A 242 -3.29 15.54 4.33
C VAL A 242 -2.20 14.47 4.29
N LEU A 243 -2.26 13.57 3.30
CA LEU A 243 -1.36 12.44 3.13
C LEU A 243 -0.25 12.75 2.11
N LYS A 244 0.76 13.52 2.51
CA LYS A 244 1.91 13.86 1.64
C LYS A 244 3.16 13.09 2.10
N ASN A 245 3.81 12.39 1.18
CA ASN A 245 5.01 11.57 1.46
C ASN A 245 6.18 12.38 2.05
N ARG A 246 6.35 13.64 1.65
CA ARG A 246 7.39 14.52 2.16
C ARG A 246 7.33 14.73 3.68
N TYR A 247 6.14 14.61 4.30
CA TYR A 247 5.98 14.76 5.76
C TYR A 247 6.49 13.56 6.55
N LEU A 248 6.70 12.43 5.88
CA LEU A 248 7.19 11.20 6.49
C LEU A 248 8.71 11.12 6.53
N HIS A 249 9.40 12.01 5.81
CA HIS A 249 10.86 12.02 5.77
C HIS A 249 11.47 12.30 7.14
N ILE A 250 12.55 11.58 7.53
CA ILE A 250 13.17 11.71 8.85
C ILE A 250 13.87 13.05 9.08
N ARG A 251 14.21 13.76 7.99
CA ARG A 251 14.73 15.13 8.02
C ARG A 251 13.91 16.01 7.09
N PRO A 252 12.72 16.41 7.51
CA PRO A 252 11.93 17.32 6.71
C PRO A 252 12.62 18.69 6.66
N THR A 253 12.66 19.29 5.47
CA THR A 253 12.97 20.72 5.33
C THR A 253 11.85 21.56 5.96
N ASP A 254 12.10 22.84 6.24
CA ASP A 254 11.08 23.70 6.85
C ASP A 254 9.81 23.78 5.99
N ASP A 255 9.93 23.69 4.65
CA ASP A 255 8.82 23.64 3.69
C ASP A 255 8.02 22.35 3.74
N TRP A 256 8.52 21.32 4.44
CA TRP A 256 7.91 20.00 4.56
C TRP A 256 7.24 19.79 5.92
N LYS A 257 7.18 20.81 6.78
CA LYS A 257 6.49 20.72 8.06
C LYS A 257 5.01 20.46 7.84
N GLU A 258 4.50 19.56 8.64
CA GLU A 258 3.13 19.10 8.55
C GLU A 258 2.16 20.22 8.95
N GLN A 259 1.11 20.40 8.13
CA GLN A 259 0.01 21.30 8.49
C GLN A 259 -1.03 20.54 9.34
N PRO A 260 -1.60 21.19 10.36
CA PRO A 260 -2.65 20.59 11.18
C PRO A 260 -3.90 20.27 10.34
N ASN A 261 -4.64 19.24 10.74
CA ASN A 261 -5.91 18.88 10.10
C ASN A 261 -6.93 20.02 10.26
N LEU A 262 -7.34 20.61 9.14
CA LEU A 262 -8.33 21.71 9.13
C LEU A 262 -9.70 21.29 9.68
N ASN A 263 -10.05 20.01 9.65
CA ASN A 263 -11.35 19.52 10.13
C ASN A 263 -11.40 19.26 11.64
N SER A 264 -10.25 19.19 12.34
CA SER A 264 -10.24 19.06 13.80
C SER A 264 -10.68 20.35 14.50
N GLN A 265 -10.63 21.51 13.81
CA GLN A 265 -11.02 22.82 14.36
C GLN A 265 -12.54 23.07 14.30
N THR A 266 -13.33 22.31 13.56
CA THR A 266 -14.77 22.50 13.43
C THR A 266 -15.59 21.86 14.55
N ARG A 267 -14.99 21.04 15.41
CA ARG A 267 -15.66 20.49 16.61
C ARG A 267 -15.55 21.34 17.88
N SER A 268 -14.67 22.33 17.90
CA SER A 268 -14.62 23.37 18.94
C SER A 268 -14.90 24.72 18.27
N GLY A 269 -16.15 25.22 18.46
CA GLY A 269 -16.62 26.43 17.80
C GLY A 269 -15.76 27.66 18.06
N GLN A 270 -15.04 28.08 17.03
CA GLN A 270 -14.66 29.49 16.83
C GLN A 270 -14.28 29.67 15.35
N LYS A 271 -15.01 30.58 14.68
CA LYS A 271 -14.73 31.05 13.32
C LYS A 271 -13.50 31.95 13.33
N ASN A 272 -12.46 31.60 12.57
CA ASN A 272 -11.47 32.56 12.11
C ASN A 272 -11.34 32.47 10.60
N ASN A 273 -11.65 33.59 9.95
CA ASN A 273 -11.49 33.82 8.52
C ASN A 273 -10.00 33.85 8.15
N PHE A 274 -9.55 32.99 7.27
CA PHE A 274 -8.30 33.17 6.54
C PHE A 274 -8.50 33.01 5.04
N ILE A 275 -8.04 34.02 4.33
CA ILE A 275 -8.09 34.21 2.89
C ILE A 275 -7.05 33.30 2.23
N ASN A 276 -7.48 32.48 1.27
CA ASN A 276 -6.61 31.69 0.38
C ASN A 276 -5.84 32.61 -0.58
N LYS A 277 -4.51 32.47 -0.60
CA LYS A 277 -3.69 32.85 -1.76
C LYS A 277 -3.07 31.59 -2.34
N GLU A 278 -3.50 31.25 -3.54
CA GLU A 278 -2.84 30.27 -4.40
C GLU A 278 -1.49 30.84 -4.85
N GLY A 279 -0.40 30.14 -4.59
CA GLY A 279 0.93 30.42 -5.08
C GLY A 279 1.52 29.18 -5.75
N GLU A 280 1.87 29.31 -7.02
CA GLU A 280 2.58 28.30 -7.78
C GLU A 280 3.94 27.98 -7.13
N GLU A 281 4.19 26.72 -6.78
CA GLU A 281 5.45 26.29 -6.16
C GLU A 281 6.47 25.86 -7.22
N ASN A 282 7.52 26.68 -7.38
CA ASN A 282 8.76 26.30 -8.05
C ASN A 282 9.49 25.20 -7.26
N VAL A 283 9.78 24.08 -7.92
CA VAL A 283 10.54 22.96 -7.35
C VAL A 283 12.03 23.27 -7.45
N PRO A 284 12.81 23.32 -6.34
CA PRO A 284 14.26 23.44 -6.42
C PRO A 284 14.87 22.13 -6.94
N SER A 285 15.73 22.23 -7.95
CA SER A 285 16.51 21.13 -8.47
C SER A 285 17.63 20.77 -7.48
N SER A 286 17.48 19.70 -6.72
CA SER A 286 18.58 19.01 -6.09
C SER A 286 18.54 17.53 -6.46
N SER A 287 19.64 17.08 -7.06
CA SER A 287 19.86 15.79 -7.67
C SER A 287 20.03 14.67 -6.62
N GLN A 288 18.96 14.24 -6.00
CA GLN A 288 18.85 12.91 -5.42
C GLN A 288 17.47 12.36 -5.80
N ALA A 289 17.50 11.30 -6.58
CA ALA A 289 16.32 10.72 -7.21
C ALA A 289 15.31 10.27 -6.14
N CYS A 290 14.33 11.12 -5.89
CA CYS A 290 12.99 10.64 -5.59
C CYS A 290 12.64 9.69 -6.73
N PRO A 291 12.12 8.46 -6.50
CA PRO A 291 11.59 7.67 -7.59
C PRO A 291 10.62 8.57 -8.35
N LYS A 292 10.93 8.85 -9.61
CA LYS A 292 10.27 9.84 -10.47
C LYS A 292 8.86 9.42 -10.85
N PHE A 293 8.13 8.65 -10.04
CA PHE A 293 6.79 8.28 -10.42
C PHE A 293 5.90 7.95 -9.23
N VAL A 294 5.07 8.90 -8.90
CA VAL A 294 3.67 8.60 -8.53
C VAL A 294 2.95 8.46 -9.86
N PRO A 295 2.17 7.39 -10.14
CA PRO A 295 1.32 7.34 -11.31
C PRO A 295 0.55 8.65 -11.37
N SER A 296 0.56 9.32 -12.50
CA SER A 296 -0.27 10.51 -12.66
C SER A 296 -1.70 10.08 -12.35
N SER A 297 -2.42 10.84 -11.54
CA SER A 297 -3.84 10.61 -11.23
C SER A 297 -4.68 10.34 -12.48
N SER A 298 -4.24 10.82 -13.64
CA SER A 298 -4.88 10.62 -14.93
C SER A 298 -5.05 9.15 -15.35
N GLN A 299 -4.08 8.26 -15.13
CA GLN A 299 -4.23 6.84 -15.52
C GLN A 299 -5.25 6.08 -14.69
N VAL A 300 -5.42 6.46 -13.42
CA VAL A 300 -6.43 5.87 -12.53
C VAL A 300 -7.80 6.51 -12.77
N GLU A 301 -7.83 7.79 -13.17
CA GLU A 301 -9.05 8.52 -13.51
C GLU A 301 -9.67 8.07 -14.84
N GLU A 302 -8.87 7.62 -15.79
CA GLU A 302 -9.37 7.07 -17.07
C GLU A 302 -10.17 5.76 -16.95
N LEU A 303 -10.20 5.12 -15.77
CA LEU A 303 -10.98 3.91 -15.48
C LEU A 303 -12.39 4.19 -14.95
N ILE A 304 -12.85 5.46 -14.94
CA ILE A 304 -14.20 5.83 -14.45
C ILE A 304 -15.25 5.67 -15.53
#